data_7717c0ee1c2d060de05307b66dde7136
#
_entry.id   7717c0ee1c2d060de05307b66dde7136
#
_cell.length_a   1.000
_cell.length_b   1.000
_cell.length_c   1.000
_cell.angle_alpha   90.00
_cell.angle_beta   90.00
_cell.angle_gamma   90.00
#
_symmetry.space_group_name_H-M   'P 1'
#
loop_
_entity.id
_entity.type
_entity.pdbx_description
1 polymer ?
#
loop_
_entity_poly.entity_id
_entity_poly.type
_entity_poly.pdbx_seq_one_letter_code
_entity_poly.pdbx_strand_id
1 'polypeptide(L)'
;MEFTQKVLRSEKPIHELALEYEINYAGKSRADIRSEMGRRINVMRDAALKGTEQEIRTRSGLVVGNGKKLYSSLSENSLTGPIVGKGIAYAVAIAEVNAGMGVIVATPTAGSCGVVPGALISLEENLQSKNLTESFFTASGIGLIIAENATFAAAVAGCGAEIGSSAAMASASIVEYCGGSKKQALDAAAISMKSYLGLACDPVAGLVEVPCIKRNAIAVANSFASAEMALSGVESAIPFLEVVGAMHRLGKKLPSSLRETSRGGLAVTKTALKIRSRILD
;
A
#
# COMPACT_ATOMS: atom_id res chain seq x y z
N MET A 1 16.42 7.64 -20.46
CA MET A 1 16.81 8.01 -19.06
C MET A 1 15.84 7.27 -18.15
N GLU A 2 16.34 6.51 -17.20
CA GLU A 2 15.51 5.82 -16.21
C GLU A 2 14.61 6.82 -15.45
N PHE A 3 13.42 6.39 -15.08
CA PHE A 3 12.43 7.25 -14.40
C PHE A 3 13.00 7.85 -13.11
N THR A 4 13.70 7.04 -12.32
CA THR A 4 14.39 7.47 -11.10
C THR A 4 15.28 8.69 -11.33
N GLN A 5 16.13 8.67 -12.38
CA GLN A 5 17.01 9.79 -12.69
C GLN A 5 16.24 11.03 -13.13
N LYS A 6 15.10 10.85 -13.81
CA LYS A 6 14.23 11.97 -14.19
C LYS A 6 13.62 12.64 -12.95
N VAL A 7 13.14 11.84 -11.97
CA VAL A 7 12.59 12.37 -10.71
C VAL A 7 13.64 13.13 -9.91
N LEU A 8 14.86 12.62 -9.81
CA LEU A 8 15.93 13.26 -9.04
C LEU A 8 16.40 14.61 -9.63
N ARG A 9 16.36 14.78 -10.97
CA ARG A 9 16.86 15.96 -11.67
C ARG A 9 15.81 17.01 -12.02
N SER A 10 14.53 16.65 -12.05
CA SER A 10 13.43 17.54 -12.43
C SER A 10 12.92 18.31 -11.23
N GLU A 11 12.41 19.52 -11.43
CA GLU A 11 11.64 20.27 -10.41
C GLU A 11 10.14 19.96 -10.43
N LYS A 12 9.67 19.20 -11.43
CA LYS A 12 8.25 18.82 -11.54
C LYS A 12 7.82 17.91 -10.40
N PRO A 13 6.53 17.94 -10.00
CA PRO A 13 5.97 17.00 -9.04
C PRO A 13 6.00 15.57 -9.59
N ILE A 14 5.96 14.58 -8.68
CA ILE A 14 6.11 13.16 -9.06
C ILE A 14 4.96 12.70 -9.95
N HIS A 15 3.73 13.13 -9.66
CA HIS A 15 2.55 12.75 -10.48
C HIS A 15 2.68 13.18 -11.94
N GLU A 16 3.22 14.37 -12.20
CA GLU A 16 3.38 14.85 -13.56
C GLU A 16 4.45 14.03 -14.31
N LEU A 17 5.57 13.75 -13.66
CA LEU A 17 6.62 12.91 -14.22
C LEU A 17 6.14 11.48 -14.50
N ALA A 18 5.33 10.91 -13.60
CA ALA A 18 4.74 9.59 -13.78
C ALA A 18 3.74 9.56 -14.95
N LEU A 19 2.90 10.59 -15.07
CA LEU A 19 1.96 10.73 -16.19
C LEU A 19 2.69 10.89 -17.52
N GLU A 20 3.73 11.71 -17.59
CA GLU A 20 4.58 11.85 -18.79
C GLU A 20 5.28 10.53 -19.15
N TYR A 21 5.75 9.78 -18.15
CA TYR A 21 6.36 8.47 -18.37
C TYR A 21 5.37 7.52 -19.02
N GLU A 22 4.14 7.43 -18.45
CA GLU A 22 3.11 6.52 -18.94
C GLU A 22 2.62 6.90 -20.35
N ILE A 23 2.47 8.19 -20.65
CA ILE A 23 2.12 8.68 -22.00
C ILE A 23 3.17 8.19 -23.01
N ASN A 24 4.44 8.34 -22.70
CA ASN A 24 5.54 7.95 -23.60
C ASN A 24 5.64 6.42 -23.72
N TYR A 25 5.46 5.69 -22.62
CA TYR A 25 5.54 4.22 -22.59
C TYR A 25 4.38 3.56 -23.32
N ALA A 26 3.16 4.03 -23.08
CA ALA A 26 1.95 3.45 -23.68
C ALA A 26 1.63 3.99 -25.07
N GLY A 27 2.24 5.11 -25.49
CA GLY A 27 1.92 5.79 -26.75
C GLY A 27 0.49 6.31 -26.82
N LYS A 28 -0.12 6.63 -25.67
CA LYS A 28 -1.51 7.11 -25.54
C LYS A 28 -1.56 8.59 -25.19
N SER A 29 -2.71 9.22 -25.46
CA SER A 29 -2.92 10.61 -25.06
C SER A 29 -2.99 10.77 -23.53
N ARG A 30 -2.71 12.00 -23.04
CA ARG A 30 -2.89 12.36 -21.63
C ARG A 30 -4.31 12.07 -21.14
N ALA A 31 -5.32 12.33 -21.98
CA ALA A 31 -6.72 12.11 -21.65
C ALA A 31 -7.03 10.61 -21.49
N ASP A 32 -6.52 9.75 -22.37
CA ASP A 32 -6.71 8.31 -22.28
C ASP A 32 -6.06 7.71 -21.04
N ILE A 33 -4.83 8.12 -20.73
CA ILE A 33 -4.10 7.65 -19.53
C ILE A 33 -4.84 8.07 -18.25
N ARG A 34 -5.32 9.33 -18.17
CA ARG A 34 -6.13 9.78 -17.03
C ARG A 34 -7.46 9.04 -16.92
N SER A 35 -8.13 8.80 -18.04
CA SER A 35 -9.38 8.03 -18.10
C SER A 35 -9.16 6.60 -17.60
N GLU A 36 -8.05 5.95 -17.98
CA GLU A 36 -7.70 4.60 -17.50
C GLU A 36 -7.44 4.60 -15.99
N MET A 37 -6.72 5.59 -15.46
CA MET A 37 -6.53 5.73 -14.01
C MET A 37 -7.88 5.92 -13.31
N GLY A 38 -8.78 6.73 -13.85
CA GLY A 38 -10.14 6.90 -13.32
C GLY A 38 -10.92 5.59 -13.24
N ARG A 39 -10.84 4.74 -14.27
CA ARG A 39 -11.46 3.40 -14.23
C ARG A 39 -10.89 2.52 -13.11
N ARG A 40 -9.58 2.54 -12.91
CA ARG A 40 -8.93 1.79 -11.82
C ARG A 40 -9.33 2.32 -10.45
N ILE A 41 -9.43 3.64 -10.28
CA ILE A 41 -9.91 4.27 -9.05
C ILE A 41 -11.34 3.82 -8.74
N ASN A 42 -12.22 3.72 -9.74
CA ASN A 42 -13.59 3.24 -9.54
C ASN A 42 -13.60 1.78 -9.04
N VAL A 43 -12.79 0.89 -9.63
CA VAL A 43 -12.65 -0.49 -9.13
C VAL A 43 -12.18 -0.53 -7.68
N MET A 44 -11.24 0.34 -7.29
CA MET A 44 -10.77 0.44 -5.90
C MET A 44 -11.87 0.92 -4.96
N ARG A 45 -12.69 1.91 -5.38
CA ARG A 45 -13.86 2.39 -4.62
C ARG A 45 -14.91 1.30 -4.46
N ASP A 46 -15.25 0.61 -5.54
CA ASP A 46 -16.22 -0.47 -5.51
C ASP A 46 -15.79 -1.59 -4.55
N ALA A 47 -14.49 -1.92 -4.53
CA ALA A 47 -13.96 -2.90 -3.60
C ALA A 47 -14.03 -2.40 -2.13
N ALA A 48 -13.72 -1.12 -1.88
CA ALA A 48 -13.85 -0.51 -0.54
C ALA A 48 -15.31 -0.54 -0.06
N LEU A 49 -16.24 -0.05 -0.87
CA LEU A 49 -17.67 -0.03 -0.56
C LEU A 49 -18.21 -1.44 -0.34
N LYS A 50 -17.91 -2.37 -1.24
CA LYS A 50 -18.32 -3.77 -1.09
C LYS A 50 -17.90 -4.36 0.25
N GLY A 51 -16.64 -4.17 0.66
CA GLY A 51 -16.13 -4.75 1.89
C GLY A 51 -16.55 -4.01 3.16
N THR A 52 -17.03 -2.75 3.06
CA THR A 52 -17.59 -2.01 4.20
C THR A 52 -19.11 -2.21 4.37
N GLU A 53 -19.82 -2.51 3.28
CA GLU A 53 -21.27 -2.72 3.31
C GLU A 53 -21.64 -4.20 3.53
N GLN A 54 -20.84 -5.12 2.98
CA GLN A 54 -21.11 -6.55 3.02
C GLN A 54 -20.19 -7.28 3.99
N GLU A 55 -20.66 -8.38 4.54
CA GLU A 55 -19.84 -9.30 5.32
C GLU A 55 -19.05 -10.21 4.37
N ILE A 56 -17.85 -9.78 4.01
CA ILE A 56 -16.98 -10.57 3.15
C ILE A 56 -16.36 -11.73 3.95
N ARG A 57 -16.59 -12.94 3.48
CA ARG A 57 -15.92 -14.15 4.00
C ARG A 57 -14.71 -14.47 3.12
N THR A 58 -13.54 -14.53 3.71
CA THR A 58 -12.33 -14.95 3.01
C THR A 58 -12.37 -16.44 2.66
N ARG A 59 -11.53 -16.88 1.74
CA ARG A 59 -11.54 -18.26 1.24
C ARG A 59 -11.37 -19.30 2.34
N SER A 60 -10.54 -19.06 3.35
CA SER A 60 -10.37 -19.94 4.49
C SER A 60 -11.48 -19.82 5.54
N GLY A 61 -12.22 -18.71 5.52
CA GLY A 61 -13.17 -18.36 6.56
C GLY A 61 -12.54 -17.88 7.87
N LEU A 62 -11.22 -17.66 7.92
CA LEU A 62 -10.52 -17.14 9.11
C LEU A 62 -10.83 -15.66 9.36
N VAL A 63 -11.12 -14.93 8.32
CA VAL A 63 -11.46 -13.51 8.40
C VAL A 63 -12.85 -13.32 7.80
N VAL A 64 -13.74 -12.66 8.54
CA VAL A 64 -15.13 -12.45 8.12
C VAL A 64 -15.60 -11.06 8.53
N GLY A 65 -15.83 -10.20 7.54
CA GLY A 65 -16.48 -8.91 7.68
C GLY A 65 -15.76 -7.91 8.60
N ASN A 66 -14.43 -7.96 8.70
CA ASN A 66 -13.69 -7.00 9.54
C ASN A 66 -13.74 -5.58 8.99
N GLY A 67 -13.72 -5.42 7.66
CA GLY A 67 -13.88 -4.12 7.01
C GLY A 67 -15.21 -3.47 7.39
N LYS A 68 -16.31 -4.23 7.31
CA LYS A 68 -17.64 -3.80 7.74
C LYS A 68 -17.69 -3.44 9.23
N LYS A 69 -17.11 -4.29 10.09
CA LYS A 69 -17.06 -4.03 11.54
C LYS A 69 -16.32 -2.74 11.86
N LEU A 70 -15.15 -2.54 11.25
CA LEU A 70 -14.36 -1.32 11.43
C LEU A 70 -15.14 -0.09 10.95
N TYR A 71 -15.70 -0.14 9.75
CA TYR A 71 -16.42 0.98 9.17
C TYR A 71 -17.67 1.35 10.00
N SER A 72 -18.44 0.36 10.45
CA SER A 72 -19.64 0.56 11.27
C SER A 72 -19.33 1.09 12.68
N SER A 73 -18.07 0.95 13.16
CA SER A 73 -17.65 1.45 14.47
C SER A 73 -17.05 2.85 14.43
N LEU A 74 -16.92 3.46 13.23
CA LEU A 74 -16.36 4.79 13.09
C LEU A 74 -17.25 5.85 13.75
N SER A 75 -16.62 6.75 14.47
CA SER A 75 -17.24 7.91 15.08
C SER A 75 -16.25 9.07 15.12
N GLU A 76 -16.72 10.27 15.46
CA GLU A 76 -15.84 11.43 15.66
C GLU A 76 -14.79 11.20 16.75
N ASN A 77 -15.11 10.33 17.72
CA ASN A 77 -14.22 9.97 18.83
C ASN A 77 -13.36 8.74 18.56
N SER A 78 -13.27 8.27 17.30
CA SER A 78 -12.39 7.15 16.96
C SER A 78 -10.92 7.50 17.27
N LEU A 79 -10.19 6.55 17.86
CA LEU A 79 -8.80 6.75 18.33
C LEU A 79 -7.86 7.31 17.27
N THR A 80 -8.07 6.95 16.01
CA THR A 80 -7.25 7.39 14.86
C THR A 80 -7.86 8.57 14.11
N GLY A 81 -8.95 9.14 14.62
CA GLY A 81 -9.71 10.18 13.94
C GLY A 81 -10.44 9.68 12.69
N PRO A 82 -11.28 10.54 12.06
CA PRO A 82 -12.17 10.11 10.98
C PRO A 82 -11.43 9.73 9.70
N ILE A 83 -10.37 10.45 9.30
CA ILE A 83 -9.65 10.21 8.06
C ILE A 83 -8.88 8.88 8.12
N VAL A 84 -8.01 8.74 9.13
CA VAL A 84 -7.17 7.55 9.28
C VAL A 84 -8.02 6.32 9.59
N GLY A 85 -9.03 6.47 10.47
CA GLY A 85 -9.95 5.38 10.81
C GLY A 85 -10.70 4.85 9.61
N LYS A 86 -11.21 5.73 8.74
CA LYS A 86 -11.86 5.35 7.49
C LYS A 86 -10.87 4.66 6.53
N GLY A 87 -9.67 5.20 6.40
CA GLY A 87 -8.61 4.59 5.59
C GLY A 87 -8.24 3.18 6.04
N ILE A 88 -8.15 2.95 7.36
CA ILE A 88 -7.95 1.62 7.97
C ILE A 88 -9.10 0.68 7.59
N ALA A 89 -10.35 1.12 7.72
CA ALA A 89 -11.53 0.32 7.39
C ALA A 89 -11.55 -0.06 5.90
N TYR A 90 -11.29 0.88 5.01
CA TYR A 90 -11.18 0.64 3.57
C TYR A 90 -10.04 -0.32 3.21
N ALA A 91 -8.86 -0.15 3.84
CA ALA A 91 -7.74 -1.05 3.58
C ALA A 91 -8.06 -2.50 3.96
N VAL A 92 -8.70 -2.72 5.10
CA VAL A 92 -9.17 -4.05 5.52
C VAL A 92 -10.25 -4.57 4.58
N ALA A 93 -11.23 -3.74 4.22
CA ALA A 93 -12.33 -4.09 3.33
C ALA A 93 -11.83 -4.56 1.96
N ILE A 94 -10.94 -3.79 1.32
CA ILE A 94 -10.34 -4.14 0.02
C ILE A 94 -9.53 -5.43 0.13
N ALA A 95 -8.72 -5.59 1.19
CA ALA A 95 -7.93 -6.80 1.40
C ALA A 95 -8.81 -8.03 1.68
N GLU A 96 -9.97 -7.88 2.35
CA GLU A 96 -10.96 -8.97 2.49
C GLU A 96 -11.61 -9.30 1.15
N VAL A 97 -11.96 -8.31 0.33
CA VAL A 97 -12.48 -8.53 -1.04
C VAL A 97 -11.47 -9.31 -1.87
N ASN A 98 -10.18 -8.96 -1.82
CA ASN A 98 -9.11 -9.72 -2.46
C ASN A 98 -9.06 -11.16 -1.97
N ALA A 99 -9.03 -11.39 -0.64
CA ALA A 99 -8.95 -12.72 -0.04
C ALA A 99 -10.24 -13.55 -0.24
N GLY A 100 -11.37 -12.88 -0.51
CA GLY A 100 -12.65 -13.47 -0.92
C GLY A 100 -12.77 -13.68 -2.44
N MET A 101 -11.68 -13.56 -3.21
CA MET A 101 -11.62 -13.73 -4.67
C MET A 101 -12.44 -12.70 -5.45
N GLY A 102 -12.62 -11.50 -4.89
CA GLY A 102 -13.25 -10.36 -5.56
C GLY A 102 -12.27 -9.58 -6.46
N VAL A 103 -12.81 -8.60 -7.18
CA VAL A 103 -12.03 -7.75 -8.08
C VAL A 103 -11.39 -6.61 -7.30
N ILE A 104 -10.09 -6.43 -7.47
CA ILE A 104 -9.29 -5.33 -6.88
C ILE A 104 -8.27 -4.80 -7.91
N VAL A 105 -7.62 -3.71 -7.57
CA VAL A 105 -6.41 -3.26 -8.26
C VAL A 105 -5.21 -3.49 -7.35
N ALA A 106 -4.17 -4.14 -7.86
CA ALA A 106 -2.92 -4.34 -7.12
C ALA A 106 -2.17 -2.99 -6.96
N THR A 107 -1.71 -2.69 -5.72
CA THR A 107 -1.03 -1.42 -5.39
C THR A 107 0.12 -1.62 -4.37
N PRO A 108 1.32 -2.09 -4.75
CA PRO A 108 1.71 -2.61 -6.06
C PRO A 108 1.38 -4.10 -6.25
N THR A 109 1.03 -4.84 -5.19
CA THR A 109 0.68 -6.26 -5.22
C THR A 109 -0.75 -6.49 -4.74
N ALA A 110 -1.27 -7.72 -4.96
CA ALA A 110 -2.58 -8.10 -4.42
C ALA A 110 -2.58 -8.14 -2.88
N GLY A 111 -1.47 -8.56 -2.25
CA GLY A 111 -1.37 -8.63 -0.79
C GLY A 111 -1.32 -7.27 -0.09
N SER A 112 -0.99 -6.20 -0.81
CA SER A 112 -0.98 -4.82 -0.31
C SER A 112 -2.03 -3.92 -0.95
N CYS A 113 -3.01 -4.49 -1.65
CA CYS A 113 -3.98 -3.79 -2.48
C CYS A 113 -4.86 -2.78 -1.73
N GLY A 114 -4.97 -2.88 -0.42
CA GLY A 114 -5.79 -1.99 0.40
C GLY A 114 -5.09 -0.70 0.83
N VAL A 115 -3.75 -0.64 0.81
CA VAL A 115 -3.01 0.47 1.45
C VAL A 115 -3.19 1.80 0.71
N VAL A 116 -2.80 1.86 -0.55
CA VAL A 116 -2.89 3.09 -1.35
C VAL A 116 -4.34 3.56 -1.51
N PRO A 117 -5.28 2.71 -1.96
CA PRO A 117 -6.66 3.16 -2.11
C PRO A 117 -7.32 3.48 -0.77
N GLY A 118 -7.07 2.71 0.29
CA GLY A 118 -7.62 2.99 1.61
C GLY A 118 -7.21 4.37 2.11
N ALA A 119 -5.94 4.72 1.97
CA ALA A 119 -5.43 6.03 2.36
C ALA A 119 -6.01 7.17 1.49
N LEU A 120 -5.96 7.05 0.16
CA LEU A 120 -6.30 8.15 -0.73
C LEU A 120 -7.81 8.38 -0.85
N ILE A 121 -8.62 7.33 -0.87
CA ILE A 121 -10.09 7.45 -0.94
C ILE A 121 -10.61 8.09 0.35
N SER A 122 -10.11 7.64 1.52
CA SER A 122 -10.51 8.25 2.80
C SER A 122 -10.11 9.72 2.90
N LEU A 123 -8.93 10.07 2.38
CA LEU A 123 -8.44 11.45 2.38
C LEU A 123 -9.31 12.35 1.50
N GLU A 124 -9.64 11.89 0.28
CA GLU A 124 -10.48 12.65 -0.64
C GLU A 124 -11.90 12.88 -0.12
N GLU A 125 -12.53 11.85 0.48
CA GLU A 125 -13.87 11.97 1.04
C GLU A 125 -13.97 12.96 2.21
N ASN A 126 -12.86 13.19 2.92
CA ASN A 126 -12.82 14.12 4.05
C ASN A 126 -12.36 15.53 3.66
N LEU A 127 -11.41 15.66 2.74
CA LEU A 127 -10.84 16.95 2.35
C LEU A 127 -11.42 17.52 1.05
N GLN A 128 -12.13 16.69 0.26
CA GLN A 128 -12.82 17.07 -0.99
C GLN A 128 -11.94 17.83 -1.99
N SER A 129 -10.64 17.56 -2.01
CA SER A 129 -9.72 18.11 -3.00
C SER A 129 -9.90 17.41 -4.36
N LYS A 130 -9.66 18.14 -5.46
CA LYS A 130 -9.82 17.62 -6.83
C LYS A 130 -8.61 16.82 -7.35
N ASN A 131 -7.62 16.54 -6.49
CA ASN A 131 -6.32 16.00 -6.92
C ASN A 131 -6.16 14.49 -6.75
N LEU A 132 -7.25 13.73 -6.61
CA LEU A 132 -7.17 12.28 -6.35
C LEU A 132 -6.44 11.53 -7.47
N THR A 133 -6.78 11.79 -8.72
CA THR A 133 -6.15 11.12 -9.88
C THR A 133 -4.64 11.39 -9.93
N GLU A 134 -4.23 12.62 -9.67
CA GLU A 134 -2.83 13.01 -9.56
C GLU A 134 -2.11 12.23 -8.47
N SER A 135 -2.73 12.06 -7.31
CA SER A 135 -2.13 11.32 -6.19
C SER A 135 -1.93 9.84 -6.51
N PHE A 136 -2.78 9.23 -7.32
CA PHE A 136 -2.55 7.87 -7.82
C PHE A 136 -1.39 7.81 -8.84
N PHE A 137 -1.16 8.87 -9.61
CA PHE A 137 0.07 8.97 -10.43
C PHE A 137 1.31 9.15 -9.55
N THR A 138 1.23 9.89 -8.44
CA THR A 138 2.33 9.94 -7.45
C THR A 138 2.66 8.55 -6.91
N ALA A 139 1.63 7.80 -6.49
CA ALA A 139 1.80 6.41 -6.05
C ALA A 139 2.51 5.57 -7.13
N SER A 140 2.06 5.69 -8.38
CA SER A 140 2.67 4.99 -9.50
C SER A 140 4.13 5.39 -9.71
N GLY A 141 4.46 6.68 -9.59
CA GLY A 141 5.84 7.19 -9.71
C GLY A 141 6.77 6.64 -8.62
N ILE A 142 6.32 6.62 -7.37
CA ILE A 142 7.07 5.97 -6.27
C ILE A 142 7.23 4.48 -6.55
N GLY A 143 6.19 3.82 -7.03
CA GLY A 143 6.26 2.42 -7.45
C GLY A 143 7.29 2.19 -8.56
N LEU A 144 7.37 3.06 -9.57
CA LEU A 144 8.37 2.97 -10.64
C LEU A 144 9.79 3.09 -10.10
N ILE A 145 10.06 4.03 -9.18
CA ILE A 145 11.38 4.15 -8.52
C ILE A 145 11.75 2.84 -7.82
N ILE A 146 10.81 2.23 -7.09
CA ILE A 146 11.07 0.97 -6.40
C ILE A 146 11.29 -0.17 -7.40
N ALA A 147 10.50 -0.26 -8.47
CA ALA A 147 10.61 -1.29 -9.49
C ALA A 147 11.94 -1.25 -10.24
N GLU A 148 12.46 -0.05 -10.54
CA GLU A 148 13.76 0.13 -11.19
C GLU A 148 14.94 -0.26 -10.29
N ASN A 149 14.82 -0.16 -8.97
CA ASN A 149 15.95 -0.28 -8.04
C ASN A 149 15.83 -1.47 -7.05
N ALA A 150 14.70 -2.18 -7.04
CA ALA A 150 14.41 -3.27 -6.10
C ALA A 150 13.36 -4.23 -6.65
N THR A 151 12.49 -4.73 -5.76
CA THR A 151 11.37 -5.63 -6.08
C THR A 151 10.18 -5.37 -5.16
N PHE A 152 8.98 -5.72 -5.60
CA PHE A 152 7.77 -5.79 -4.77
C PHE A 152 7.50 -7.20 -4.24
N ALA A 153 8.20 -8.21 -4.76
CA ALA A 153 7.88 -9.60 -4.49
C ALA A 153 8.27 -10.01 -3.07
N ALA A 154 7.27 -10.34 -2.26
CA ALA A 154 7.46 -10.84 -0.90
C ALA A 154 8.25 -12.15 -0.87
N ALA A 155 8.12 -12.99 -1.90
CA ALA A 155 8.91 -14.21 -2.10
C ALA A 155 10.41 -13.94 -2.28
N VAL A 156 10.80 -12.74 -2.73
CA VAL A 156 12.20 -12.35 -2.92
C VAL A 156 12.74 -11.61 -1.71
N ALA A 157 11.99 -10.68 -1.13
CA ALA A 157 12.50 -9.74 -0.13
C ALA A 157 11.57 -9.55 1.09
N GLY A 158 10.66 -10.50 1.34
CA GLY A 158 9.74 -10.44 2.48
C GLY A 158 8.64 -9.38 2.32
N CYS A 159 7.79 -9.25 3.35
CA CYS A 159 6.73 -8.24 3.38
C CYS A 159 7.24 -6.79 3.41
N GLY A 160 8.52 -6.57 3.74
CA GLY A 160 9.14 -5.25 3.61
C GLY A 160 9.10 -4.73 2.18
N ALA A 161 9.29 -5.60 1.19
CA ALA A 161 9.17 -5.26 -0.23
C ALA A 161 7.72 -4.98 -0.65
N GLU A 162 6.76 -5.71 -0.12
CA GLU A 162 5.34 -5.61 -0.49
C GLU A 162 4.63 -4.47 0.26
N ILE A 163 4.51 -4.61 1.57
CA ILE A 163 3.79 -3.65 2.43
C ILE A 163 4.58 -2.35 2.57
N GLY A 164 5.93 -2.43 2.71
CA GLY A 164 6.77 -1.24 2.78
C GLY A 164 6.73 -0.39 1.52
N SER A 165 6.67 -1.02 0.34
CA SER A 165 6.49 -0.30 -0.93
C SER A 165 5.13 0.39 -1.01
N SER A 166 4.05 -0.33 -0.67
CA SER A 166 2.71 0.23 -0.70
C SER A 166 2.54 1.39 0.30
N ALA A 167 3.13 1.28 1.49
CA ALA A 167 3.14 2.34 2.49
C ALA A 167 3.95 3.57 2.01
N ALA A 168 5.09 3.38 1.37
CA ALA A 168 5.86 4.46 0.76
C ALA A 168 5.09 5.16 -0.38
N MET A 169 4.42 4.38 -1.24
CA MET A 169 3.55 4.90 -2.30
C MET A 169 2.42 5.75 -1.71
N ALA A 170 1.74 5.26 -0.69
CA ALA A 170 0.63 5.96 -0.05
C ALA A 170 1.10 7.25 0.65
N SER A 171 2.20 7.20 1.43
CA SER A 171 2.69 8.36 2.18
C SER A 171 3.12 9.52 1.28
N ALA A 172 3.86 9.25 0.19
CA ALA A 172 4.22 10.27 -0.79
C ALA A 172 2.99 10.87 -1.47
N SER A 173 2.00 10.05 -1.78
CA SER A 173 0.75 10.48 -2.42
C SER A 173 -0.09 11.37 -1.50
N ILE A 174 -0.15 11.07 -0.20
CA ILE A 174 -0.80 11.92 0.80
C ILE A 174 -0.11 13.29 0.83
N VAL A 175 1.22 13.34 0.82
CA VAL A 175 1.99 14.59 0.83
C VAL A 175 1.66 15.45 -0.39
N GLU A 176 1.73 14.90 -1.62
CA GLU A 176 1.39 15.67 -2.83
C GLU A 176 -0.11 16.06 -2.88
N TYR A 177 -1.01 15.18 -2.39
CA TYR A 177 -2.44 15.51 -2.27
C TYR A 177 -2.68 16.74 -1.37
N CYS A 178 -1.94 16.84 -0.28
CA CYS A 178 -2.00 17.96 0.66
C CYS A 178 -1.17 19.19 0.21
N GLY A 179 -0.62 19.20 -1.00
CA GLY A 179 0.14 20.33 -1.54
C GLY A 179 1.59 20.39 -1.09
N GLY A 180 2.12 19.33 -0.48
CA GLY A 180 3.53 19.23 -0.12
C GLY A 180 4.44 19.11 -1.33
N SER A 181 5.71 19.47 -1.14
CA SER A 181 6.73 19.42 -2.18
C SER A 181 7.16 18.00 -2.53
N LYS A 182 7.78 17.83 -3.71
CA LYS A 182 8.41 16.58 -4.13
C LYS A 182 9.44 16.08 -3.10
N LYS A 183 10.23 16.97 -2.49
CA LYS A 183 11.18 16.61 -1.44
C LYS A 183 10.45 15.99 -0.25
N GLN A 184 9.41 16.63 0.25
CA GLN A 184 8.60 16.12 1.35
C GLN A 184 7.94 14.78 1.01
N ALA A 185 7.47 14.59 -0.23
CA ALA A 185 6.92 13.32 -0.69
C ALA A 185 7.96 12.18 -0.65
N LEU A 186 9.19 12.44 -1.08
CA LEU A 186 10.29 11.48 -1.01
C LEU A 186 10.73 11.22 0.44
N ASP A 187 10.74 12.24 1.31
CA ASP A 187 11.00 12.08 2.74
C ASP A 187 9.94 11.20 3.41
N ALA A 188 8.65 11.45 3.14
CA ALA A 188 7.55 10.63 3.65
C ALA A 188 7.68 9.17 3.21
N ALA A 189 7.98 8.94 1.92
CA ALA A 189 8.21 7.59 1.38
C ALA A 189 9.37 6.88 2.10
N ALA A 190 10.47 7.60 2.34
CA ALA A 190 11.63 7.07 3.05
C ALA A 190 11.33 6.76 4.52
N ILE A 191 10.64 7.66 5.22
CA ILE A 191 10.24 7.48 6.62
C ILE A 191 9.32 6.26 6.75
N SER A 192 8.31 6.17 5.89
CA SER A 192 7.34 5.09 5.87
C SER A 192 8.01 3.73 5.62
N MET A 193 8.81 3.60 4.56
CA MET A 193 9.47 2.34 4.19
C MET A 193 10.43 1.83 5.27
N LYS A 194 11.12 2.72 5.97
CA LYS A 194 12.05 2.34 7.06
C LYS A 194 11.37 1.53 8.16
N SER A 195 10.08 1.74 8.41
CA SER A 195 9.30 1.00 9.41
C SER A 195 9.06 -0.46 9.05
N TYR A 196 9.31 -0.85 7.79
CA TYR A 196 9.07 -2.21 7.28
C TYR A 196 10.35 -2.94 6.85
N LEU A 197 11.52 -2.36 7.09
CA LEU A 197 12.80 -2.99 6.75
C LEU A 197 12.94 -4.33 7.47
N GLY A 198 13.16 -5.40 6.70
CA GLY A 198 13.33 -6.75 7.25
C GLY A 198 12.02 -7.45 7.69
N LEU A 199 10.85 -6.89 7.38
CA LEU A 199 9.58 -7.51 7.71
C LEU A 199 9.41 -8.84 6.98
N ALA A 200 9.26 -9.92 7.76
CA ALA A 200 9.04 -11.28 7.26
C ALA A 200 7.71 -11.41 6.51
N CYS A 201 7.67 -12.27 5.49
CA CYS A 201 6.44 -12.75 4.87
C CYS A 201 6.17 -14.18 5.32
N ASP A 202 5.24 -14.33 6.27
CA ASP A 202 4.94 -15.55 7.03
C ASP A 202 3.43 -15.88 7.05
N PRO A 203 2.76 -15.97 5.88
CA PRO A 203 1.32 -16.13 5.80
C PRO A 203 0.87 -17.49 6.35
N VAL A 204 -0.17 -17.49 7.18
CA VAL A 204 -0.76 -18.70 7.76
C VAL A 204 -1.42 -19.53 6.65
N ALA A 205 -1.09 -20.81 6.59
CA ALA A 205 -1.54 -21.75 5.56
C ALA A 205 -1.24 -21.33 4.12
N GLY A 206 -0.33 -20.39 3.89
CA GLY A 206 0.00 -19.85 2.55
C GLY A 206 -1.04 -18.90 1.97
N LEU A 207 -2.01 -18.45 2.78
CA LEU A 207 -3.10 -17.60 2.33
C LEU A 207 -2.83 -16.13 2.67
N VAL A 208 -3.18 -15.23 1.74
CA VAL A 208 -3.04 -13.77 1.90
C VAL A 208 -4.17 -13.22 2.80
N GLU A 209 -4.30 -13.79 3.99
CA GLU A 209 -5.32 -13.45 4.98
C GLU A 209 -4.69 -13.02 6.31
N VAL A 210 -3.93 -13.92 6.94
CA VAL A 210 -3.27 -13.67 8.22
C VAL A 210 -1.75 -13.80 8.04
N PRO A 211 -0.99 -12.73 8.30
CA PRO A 211 -1.36 -11.42 8.88
C PRO A 211 -1.73 -10.35 7.86
N CYS A 212 -1.76 -10.65 6.56
CA CYS A 212 -1.74 -9.71 5.44
C CYS A 212 -2.85 -8.65 5.51
N ILE A 213 -4.12 -9.05 5.75
CA ILE A 213 -5.25 -8.12 5.81
C ILE A 213 -5.01 -7.03 6.86
N LYS A 214 -4.55 -7.39 8.06
CA LYS A 214 -4.30 -6.43 9.14
C LYS A 214 -3.04 -5.58 8.91
N ARG A 215 -2.04 -6.11 8.19
CA ARG A 215 -0.86 -5.33 7.77
C ARG A 215 -1.23 -4.18 6.83
N ASN A 216 -2.24 -4.34 5.95
CA ASN A 216 -2.75 -3.23 5.13
C ASN A 216 -3.27 -2.08 6.01
N ALA A 217 -4.05 -2.37 7.05
CA ALA A 217 -4.55 -1.38 7.99
C ALA A 217 -3.43 -0.58 8.70
N ILE A 218 -2.44 -1.30 9.23
CA ILE A 218 -1.30 -0.69 9.91
C ILE A 218 -0.47 0.15 8.93
N ALA A 219 -0.35 -0.30 7.68
CA ALA A 219 0.36 0.45 6.64
C ALA A 219 -0.33 1.78 6.30
N VAL A 220 -1.66 1.83 6.29
CA VAL A 220 -2.41 3.09 6.15
C VAL A 220 -2.08 4.05 7.30
N ALA A 221 -2.15 3.60 8.54
CA ALA A 221 -1.83 4.44 9.69
C ALA A 221 -0.38 4.95 9.64
N ASN A 222 0.58 4.10 9.31
CA ASN A 222 1.97 4.47 9.10
C ASN A 222 2.13 5.50 7.97
N SER A 223 1.38 5.36 6.87
CA SER A 223 1.46 6.29 5.73
C SER A 223 1.02 7.70 6.13
N PHE A 224 -0.07 7.83 6.88
CA PHE A 224 -0.51 9.12 7.39
C PHE A 224 0.48 9.72 8.37
N ALA A 225 1.01 8.95 9.32
CA ALA A 225 2.01 9.42 10.27
C ALA A 225 3.29 9.89 9.56
N SER A 226 3.74 9.17 8.53
CA SER A 226 4.93 9.54 7.75
C SER A 226 4.69 10.80 6.91
N ALA A 227 3.51 10.94 6.33
CA ALA A 227 3.13 12.13 5.58
C ALA A 227 3.03 13.36 6.48
N GLU A 228 2.41 13.23 7.65
CA GLU A 228 2.31 14.30 8.66
C GLU A 228 3.68 14.80 9.10
N MET A 229 4.61 13.88 9.41
CA MET A 229 5.99 14.24 9.75
C MET A 229 6.65 15.05 8.64
N ALA A 230 6.57 14.58 7.39
CA ALA A 230 7.20 15.25 6.27
C ALA A 230 6.56 16.62 5.96
N LEU A 231 5.23 16.73 6.02
CA LEU A 231 4.52 17.99 5.85
C LEU A 231 4.89 19.01 6.94
N SER A 232 5.14 18.54 8.14
CA SER A 232 5.62 19.35 9.28
C SER A 232 7.11 19.71 9.18
N GLY A 233 7.82 19.29 8.13
CA GLY A 233 9.24 19.61 7.92
C GLY A 233 10.23 18.61 8.55
N VAL A 234 9.76 17.46 9.04
CA VAL A 234 10.64 16.38 9.48
C VAL A 234 11.24 15.67 8.27
N GLU A 235 12.54 15.77 8.12
CA GLU A 235 13.26 15.20 6.97
C GLU A 235 13.72 13.76 7.22
N SER A 236 13.85 12.99 6.16
CA SER A 236 14.55 11.71 6.20
C SER A 236 16.05 11.93 6.02
N ALA A 237 16.84 11.64 7.05
CA ALA A 237 18.32 11.73 6.97
C ALA A 237 18.91 10.77 5.91
N ILE A 238 18.22 9.68 5.61
CA ILE A 238 18.61 8.73 4.56
C ILE A 238 17.67 8.93 3.37
N PRO A 239 18.19 9.26 2.18
CA PRO A 239 17.38 9.48 0.99
C PRO A 239 16.55 8.25 0.58
N PHE A 240 15.38 8.47 -0.03
CA PHE A 240 14.43 7.40 -0.38
C PHE A 240 15.09 6.29 -1.22
N LEU A 241 15.90 6.63 -2.21
CA LEU A 241 16.56 5.64 -3.08
C LEU A 241 17.51 4.72 -2.29
N GLU A 242 18.20 5.26 -1.30
CA GLU A 242 19.08 4.46 -0.43
C GLU A 242 18.28 3.53 0.48
N VAL A 243 17.12 3.99 0.97
CA VAL A 243 16.19 3.17 1.76
C VAL A 243 15.63 2.02 0.92
N VAL A 244 15.27 2.26 -0.36
CA VAL A 244 14.86 1.22 -1.32
C VAL A 244 15.96 0.17 -1.49
N GLY A 245 17.20 0.62 -1.68
CA GLY A 245 18.35 -0.30 -1.77
C GLY A 245 18.60 -1.09 -0.48
N ALA A 246 18.42 -0.46 0.69
CA ALA A 246 18.52 -1.13 1.99
C ALA A 246 17.43 -2.19 2.17
N MET A 247 16.18 -1.86 1.83
CA MET A 247 15.04 -2.80 1.85
C MET A 247 15.36 -4.04 1.01
N HIS A 248 15.83 -3.85 -0.23
CA HIS A 248 16.16 -4.94 -1.13
C HIS A 248 17.28 -5.84 -0.59
N ARG A 249 18.38 -5.24 -0.10
CA ARG A 249 19.51 -6.00 0.47
C ARG A 249 19.12 -6.77 1.75
N LEU A 250 18.35 -6.15 2.64
CA LEU A 250 17.86 -6.81 3.86
C LEU A 250 16.88 -7.94 3.52
N GLY A 251 15.96 -7.70 2.61
CA GLY A 251 15.00 -8.71 2.18
C GLY A 251 15.68 -9.96 1.62
N LYS A 252 16.73 -9.80 0.79
CA LYS A 252 17.53 -10.91 0.28
C LYS A 252 18.27 -11.69 1.36
N LYS A 253 18.58 -11.08 2.50
CA LYS A 253 19.22 -11.73 3.65
C LYS A 253 18.24 -12.50 4.54
N LEU A 254 16.92 -12.29 4.39
CA LEU A 254 15.94 -13.09 5.12
C LEU A 254 16.09 -14.57 4.74
N PRO A 255 16.00 -15.49 5.70
CA PRO A 255 15.89 -16.93 5.42
C PRO A 255 14.71 -17.21 4.47
N SER A 256 14.83 -18.23 3.63
CA SER A 256 13.73 -18.66 2.74
C SER A 256 12.45 -18.98 3.49
N SER A 257 12.55 -19.47 4.72
CA SER A 257 11.41 -19.73 5.61
C SER A 257 10.58 -18.49 5.97
N LEU A 258 11.13 -17.27 5.78
CA LEU A 258 10.48 -16.00 6.08
C LEU A 258 10.14 -15.20 4.80
N ARG A 259 10.17 -15.85 3.64
CA ARG A 259 9.88 -15.25 2.32
C ARG A 259 8.72 -15.97 1.64
N GLU A 260 7.50 -15.80 2.18
CA GLU A 260 6.24 -16.30 1.59
C GLU A 260 6.11 -17.85 1.48
N THR A 261 6.96 -18.59 2.19
CA THR A 261 6.96 -20.07 2.13
C THR A 261 6.10 -20.72 3.19
N SER A 262 5.56 -19.97 4.14
CA SER A 262 4.83 -20.50 5.33
C SER A 262 5.62 -21.52 6.15
N ARG A 263 6.95 -21.46 6.10
CA ARG A 263 7.85 -22.38 6.81
C ARG A 263 8.51 -21.77 8.04
N GLY A 264 8.12 -20.55 8.43
CA GLY A 264 8.68 -19.83 9.58
C GLY A 264 7.72 -18.78 10.09
N GLY A 265 8.14 -18.04 11.12
CA GLY A 265 7.37 -16.95 11.72
C GLY A 265 6.01 -17.39 12.26
N LEU A 266 4.97 -16.59 11.98
CA LEU A 266 3.60 -16.88 12.43
C LEU A 266 3.05 -18.20 11.89
N ALA A 267 3.41 -18.57 10.67
CA ALA A 267 2.89 -19.75 9.99
C ALA A 267 3.21 -21.08 10.68
N VAL A 268 4.23 -21.12 11.54
CA VAL A 268 4.65 -22.35 12.29
C VAL A 268 4.27 -22.31 13.77
N THR A 269 3.49 -21.33 14.21
CA THR A 269 2.94 -21.34 15.58
C THR A 269 1.93 -22.48 15.77
N LYS A 270 1.77 -22.95 17.00
CA LYS A 270 0.83 -24.05 17.32
C LYS A 270 -0.58 -23.80 16.77
N THR A 271 -1.06 -22.56 16.87
CA THR A 271 -2.38 -22.16 16.36
C THR A 271 -2.42 -22.16 14.84
N ALA A 272 -1.38 -21.61 14.18
CA ALA A 272 -1.31 -21.58 12.72
C ALA A 272 -1.26 -23.00 12.11
N LEU A 273 -0.53 -23.92 12.73
CA LEU A 273 -0.48 -25.34 12.29
C LEU A 273 -1.85 -26.02 12.43
N LYS A 274 -2.60 -25.77 13.51
CA LYS A 274 -3.99 -26.26 13.65
C LYS A 274 -4.95 -25.67 12.62
N ILE A 275 -4.76 -24.38 12.29
CA ILE A 275 -5.54 -23.72 11.24
C ILE A 275 -5.23 -24.35 9.89
N ARG A 276 -3.95 -24.54 9.59
CA ARG A 276 -3.49 -25.14 8.32
C ARG A 276 -4.09 -26.52 8.10
N SER A 277 -4.08 -27.41 9.09
CA SER A 277 -4.67 -28.75 8.94
C SER A 277 -6.16 -28.68 8.61
N ARG A 278 -6.92 -27.79 9.25
CA ARG A 278 -8.37 -27.62 8.98
C ARG A 278 -8.71 -27.07 7.58
N ILE A 279 -7.75 -26.39 6.94
CA ILE A 279 -7.96 -25.78 5.62
C ILE A 279 -7.54 -26.74 4.50
N LEU A 280 -6.55 -27.61 4.75
CA LEU A 280 -5.98 -28.53 3.76
C LEU A 280 -6.63 -29.93 3.80
N ASP A 281 -7.29 -30.28 4.91
CA ASP A 281 -8.14 -31.46 5.08
C ASP A 281 -9.57 -31.16 4.60
#